data_2dec88b3419ca267ec22c66645eb2ea0
#
_entry.id   2dec88b3419ca267ec22c66645eb2ea0
#
_cell.length_a   1.000
_cell.length_b   1.000
_cell.length_c   1.000
_cell.angle_alpha   90.00
_cell.angle_beta   90.00
_cell.angle_gamma   90.00
#
_symmetry.space_group_name_H-M   'P 1'
#
loop_
_entity.id
_entity.type
_entity.pdbx_description
1 polymer ?
#
loop_
_entity_poly.entity_id
_entity_poly.type
_entity_poly.pdbx_seq_one_letter_code
_entity_poly.pdbx_strand_id
1 'polypeptide(L)'
;MALLDVRDLKIAFYDTTPPTEVVKGISFSLEEGETLGIVGESGSGKTQTALSILHLLKENSAVSGGEILYEDSSVAHASSQDLQHIRGKEISMIFQEPMTSLNPVLTIEEQIAEGLLIHESCTPAERHEKVLAIMHEVELPDPEKLCKKYPHQLSGGQRQRVMIAAALITEPKLLIADEPTTALDVTIQSQILKLLKKINERHHTAILFISHDLGVIRSLCDRVIVMNHGTIVESGSVDDVFFHPKEDYTRRLLDAIPNRRTSLRKRIKIAPTAQWPTGSDKKAAPSAEKEK
;
A
#
# COMPACT_ATOMS: atom_id res chain seq x y z
N MET A 1 22.24 0.28 -12.39
CA MET A 1 21.36 0.88 -13.43
C MET A 1 19.98 0.89 -12.84
N ALA A 2 19.31 2.04 -12.79
CA ALA A 2 18.02 2.11 -12.11
C ALA A 2 17.00 1.22 -12.83
N LEU A 3 16.25 0.41 -12.06
CA LEU A 3 15.12 -0.36 -12.57
C LEU A 3 13.95 0.57 -12.91
N LEU A 4 13.69 1.55 -12.03
CA LEU A 4 12.70 2.61 -12.22
C LEU A 4 13.38 3.97 -12.02
N ASP A 5 13.20 4.90 -12.96
CA ASP A 5 13.69 6.27 -12.85
C ASP A 5 12.56 7.26 -13.17
N VAL A 6 12.22 8.07 -12.18
CA VAL A 6 11.16 9.09 -12.25
C VAL A 6 11.82 10.46 -12.25
N ARG A 7 11.57 11.26 -13.29
CA ARG A 7 12.22 12.57 -13.53
C ARG A 7 11.18 13.67 -13.65
N ASP A 8 11.25 14.68 -12.78
CA ASP A 8 10.40 15.88 -12.76
C ASP A 8 8.91 15.56 -12.96
N LEU A 9 8.42 14.46 -12.39
CA LEU A 9 7.05 13.97 -12.57
C LEU A 9 6.06 14.96 -12.01
N LYS A 10 5.11 15.38 -12.87
CA LYS A 10 3.98 16.23 -12.52
C LYS A 10 2.68 15.53 -12.87
N ILE A 11 1.72 15.58 -11.95
CA ILE A 11 0.38 15.00 -12.14
C ILE A 11 -0.66 16.07 -11.78
N ALA A 12 -1.63 16.27 -12.66
CA ALA A 12 -2.71 17.23 -12.46
C ALA A 12 -4.09 16.57 -12.59
N PHE A 13 -5.04 17.07 -11.81
CA PHE A 13 -6.47 16.81 -11.95
C PHE A 13 -7.12 17.94 -12.75
N TYR A 14 -8.00 17.56 -13.65
CA TYR A 14 -8.67 18.47 -14.61
C TYR A 14 -10.14 18.76 -14.25
N ASP A 15 -10.55 18.45 -13.00
CA ASP A 15 -11.91 18.72 -12.49
C ASP A 15 -12.16 20.21 -12.24
N THR A 16 -11.08 21.01 -12.13
CA THR A 16 -11.13 22.44 -11.85
C THR A 16 -10.42 23.26 -12.93
N THR A 17 -10.76 24.52 -13.03
CA THR A 17 -10.06 25.48 -13.90
C THR A 17 -9.49 26.60 -13.03
N PRO A 18 -8.15 26.77 -12.93
CA PRO A 18 -7.11 25.94 -13.56
C PRO A 18 -7.02 24.52 -12.98
N PRO A 19 -6.37 23.56 -13.70
CA PRO A 19 -6.12 22.21 -13.19
C PRO A 19 -5.35 22.24 -11.87
N THR A 20 -5.64 21.27 -10.99
CA THR A 20 -4.97 21.17 -9.69
C THR A 20 -3.80 20.21 -9.79
N GLU A 21 -2.56 20.70 -9.63
CA GLU A 21 -1.37 19.85 -9.54
C GLU A 21 -1.29 19.18 -8.18
N VAL A 22 -1.30 17.83 -8.18
CA VAL A 22 -1.19 16.99 -6.98
C VAL A 22 0.19 16.38 -6.81
N VAL A 23 0.97 16.28 -7.89
CA VAL A 23 2.41 15.97 -7.88
C VAL A 23 3.11 17.06 -8.68
N LYS A 24 4.16 17.66 -8.11
CA LYS A 24 4.72 18.96 -8.52
C LYS A 24 6.21 18.90 -8.85
N GLY A 25 6.60 17.95 -9.72
CA GLY A 25 7.99 17.82 -10.15
C GLY A 25 8.83 17.02 -9.17
N ILE A 26 8.46 15.75 -8.96
CA ILE A 26 9.26 14.82 -8.12
C ILE A 26 10.22 14.02 -8.98
N SER A 27 11.40 13.73 -8.41
CA SER A 27 12.41 12.88 -9.05
C SER A 27 12.97 11.89 -8.05
N PHE A 28 13.03 10.62 -8.44
CA PHE A 28 13.64 9.55 -7.64
C PHE A 28 13.94 8.34 -8.53
N SER A 29 14.84 7.49 -8.06
CA SER A 29 15.17 6.21 -8.70
C SER A 29 15.03 5.05 -7.73
N LEU A 30 14.82 3.86 -8.27
CA LEU A 30 14.77 2.59 -7.56
C LEU A 30 15.64 1.58 -8.30
N GLU A 31 16.58 0.97 -7.60
CA GLU A 31 17.46 -0.06 -8.14
C GLU A 31 16.83 -1.46 -8.06
N GLU A 32 17.38 -2.43 -8.81
CA GLU A 32 16.94 -3.83 -8.71
C GLU A 32 17.15 -4.36 -7.28
N GLY A 33 16.15 -5.06 -6.75
CA GLY A 33 16.20 -5.64 -5.41
C GLY A 33 16.15 -4.63 -4.25
N GLU A 34 16.14 -3.33 -4.54
CA GLU A 34 16.05 -2.28 -3.51
C GLU A 34 14.63 -2.18 -2.94
N THR A 35 14.52 -1.80 -1.66
CA THR A 35 13.25 -1.45 -1.02
C THR A 35 13.19 0.05 -0.74
N LEU A 36 12.33 0.76 -1.48
CA LEU A 36 12.14 2.21 -1.37
C LEU A 36 10.78 2.53 -0.76
N GLY A 37 10.78 3.26 0.36
CA GLY A 37 9.57 3.74 1.01
C GLY A 37 9.15 5.12 0.53
N ILE A 38 7.87 5.33 0.26
CA ILE A 38 7.28 6.67 0.11
C ILE A 38 6.33 6.93 1.27
N VAL A 39 6.58 7.98 2.04
CA VAL A 39 5.79 8.34 3.20
C VAL A 39 5.31 9.78 3.14
N GLY A 40 4.19 10.08 3.79
CA GLY A 40 3.60 11.41 3.89
C GLY A 40 2.13 11.34 4.28
N GLU A 41 1.55 12.49 4.59
CA GLU A 41 0.12 12.59 4.93
C GLU A 41 -0.79 12.16 3.78
N SER A 42 -2.07 11.90 4.08
CA SER A 42 -3.09 11.65 3.06
C SER A 42 -3.19 12.86 2.12
N GLY A 43 -3.30 12.59 0.81
CA GLY A 43 -3.34 13.65 -0.22
C GLY A 43 -1.97 14.21 -0.61
N SER A 44 -0.84 13.69 -0.11
CA SER A 44 0.50 14.17 -0.52
C SER A 44 0.94 13.72 -1.92
N GLY A 45 0.15 12.90 -2.64
CA GLY A 45 0.44 12.48 -4.01
C GLY A 45 1.02 11.07 -4.16
N LYS A 46 1.24 10.32 -3.08
CA LYS A 46 1.88 8.98 -3.08
C LYS A 46 1.19 7.98 -4.01
N THR A 47 -0.10 7.75 -3.78
CA THR A 47 -0.91 6.83 -4.61
C THR A 47 -0.96 7.27 -6.07
N GLN A 48 -1.05 8.59 -6.34
CA GLN A 48 -1.04 9.09 -7.72
C GLN A 48 0.30 8.82 -8.40
N THR A 49 1.40 8.97 -7.67
CA THR A 49 2.74 8.61 -8.17
C THR A 49 2.80 7.12 -8.51
N ALA A 50 2.31 6.22 -7.64
CA ALA A 50 2.27 4.78 -7.90
C ALA A 50 1.41 4.43 -9.13
N LEU A 51 0.20 4.98 -9.22
CA LEU A 51 -0.72 4.74 -10.33
C LEU A 51 -0.17 5.26 -11.67
N SER A 52 0.58 6.36 -11.65
CA SER A 52 1.18 6.92 -12.87
C SER A 52 2.26 6.00 -13.47
N ILE A 53 3.01 5.28 -12.65
CA ILE A 53 4.02 4.30 -13.11
C ILE A 53 3.37 3.19 -13.95
N LEU A 54 2.14 2.83 -13.62
CA LEU A 54 1.39 1.79 -14.34
C LEU A 54 0.37 2.35 -15.34
N HIS A 55 0.34 3.66 -15.60
CA HIS A 55 -0.71 4.29 -16.43
C HIS A 55 -2.14 3.94 -15.95
N LEU A 56 -2.34 3.91 -14.63
CA LEU A 56 -3.63 3.62 -13.99
C LEU A 56 -4.28 4.86 -13.37
N LEU A 57 -3.83 6.05 -13.78
CA LEU A 57 -4.47 7.29 -13.37
C LEU A 57 -5.95 7.33 -13.82
N LYS A 58 -6.80 7.96 -13.02
CA LYS A 58 -8.22 8.15 -13.38
C LYS A 58 -8.37 9.04 -14.60
N GLU A 59 -9.48 8.93 -15.32
CA GLU A 59 -9.79 9.71 -16.53
C GLU A 59 -9.71 11.23 -16.33
N ASN A 60 -10.00 11.71 -15.12
CA ASN A 60 -9.92 13.12 -14.74
C ASN A 60 -8.52 13.58 -14.32
N SER A 61 -7.50 12.72 -14.42
CA SER A 61 -6.11 13.04 -14.07
C SER A 61 -5.12 12.52 -15.10
N ALA A 62 -4.02 13.24 -15.28
CA ALA A 62 -2.97 12.86 -16.21
C ALA A 62 -1.59 13.32 -15.73
N VAL A 63 -0.55 12.68 -16.25
CA VAL A 63 0.82 13.18 -16.16
C VAL A 63 0.88 14.46 -16.99
N SER A 64 1.13 15.60 -16.34
CA SER A 64 1.20 16.92 -16.95
C SER A 64 2.64 17.35 -17.30
N GLY A 65 3.64 16.59 -16.84
CA GLY A 65 5.05 16.85 -17.14
C GLY A 65 5.97 15.80 -16.50
N GLY A 66 7.21 15.82 -16.94
CA GLY A 66 8.23 14.87 -16.49
C GLY A 66 8.19 13.54 -17.24
N GLU A 67 8.97 12.57 -16.77
CA GLU A 67 9.16 11.30 -17.43
C GLU A 67 9.26 10.16 -16.39
N ILE A 68 8.77 8.98 -16.78
CA ILE A 68 8.90 7.73 -16.02
C ILE A 68 9.59 6.73 -16.94
N LEU A 69 10.75 6.26 -16.54
CA LEU A 69 11.54 5.25 -17.24
C LEU A 69 11.55 3.95 -16.46
N TYR A 70 11.23 2.86 -17.12
CA TYR A 70 11.41 1.50 -16.63
C TYR A 70 12.43 0.79 -17.50
N GLU A 71 13.54 0.30 -16.93
CA GLU A 71 14.69 -0.24 -17.67
C GLU A 71 15.10 0.66 -18.86
N ASP A 72 15.27 1.96 -18.59
CA ASP A 72 15.59 3.03 -19.55
C ASP A 72 14.53 3.26 -20.66
N SER A 73 13.42 2.54 -20.64
CA SER A 73 12.32 2.71 -21.60
C SER A 73 11.22 3.61 -21.03
N SER A 74 10.79 4.61 -21.79
CA SER A 74 9.73 5.52 -21.36
C SER A 74 8.39 4.81 -21.27
N VAL A 75 7.81 4.75 -20.08
CA VAL A 75 6.47 4.19 -19.85
C VAL A 75 5.39 5.07 -20.51
N ALA A 76 5.61 6.39 -20.57
CA ALA A 76 4.67 7.34 -21.17
C ALA A 76 4.45 7.11 -22.67
N HIS A 77 5.44 6.57 -23.36
CA HIS A 77 5.39 6.31 -24.81
C HIS A 77 5.23 4.83 -25.14
N ALA A 78 4.99 3.98 -24.13
CA ALA A 78 4.77 2.55 -24.32
C ALA A 78 3.49 2.29 -25.11
N SER A 79 3.56 1.35 -26.06
CA SER A 79 2.38 0.88 -26.78
C SER A 79 1.41 0.14 -25.84
N SER A 80 0.16 -0.06 -26.27
CA SER A 80 -0.80 -0.86 -25.51
C SER A 80 -0.32 -2.29 -25.24
N GLN A 81 0.47 -2.87 -26.15
CA GLN A 81 1.06 -4.20 -25.98
C GLN A 81 2.20 -4.17 -24.95
N ASP A 82 3.07 -3.14 -24.99
CA ASP A 82 4.14 -2.96 -24.01
C ASP A 82 3.56 -2.72 -22.62
N LEU A 83 2.53 -1.87 -22.50
CA LEU A 83 1.84 -1.65 -21.22
C LEU A 83 1.18 -2.93 -20.69
N GLN A 84 0.62 -3.77 -21.55
CA GLN A 84 0.09 -5.05 -21.14
C GLN A 84 1.18 -5.98 -20.63
N HIS A 85 2.36 -5.99 -21.27
CA HIS A 85 3.50 -6.77 -20.81
C HIS A 85 4.06 -6.24 -19.48
N ILE A 86 4.21 -4.91 -19.36
CA ILE A 86 4.70 -4.28 -18.14
C ILE A 86 3.77 -4.57 -16.95
N ARG A 87 2.45 -4.38 -17.14
CA ARG A 87 1.45 -4.54 -16.09
C ARG A 87 1.24 -6.01 -15.75
N GLY A 88 1.59 -6.40 -14.55
CA GLY A 88 1.38 -7.74 -14.02
C GLY A 88 2.49 -8.74 -14.38
N LYS A 89 3.35 -8.50 -15.39
CA LYS A 89 4.51 -9.35 -15.67
C LYS A 89 5.80 -8.75 -15.12
N GLU A 90 6.10 -7.51 -15.47
CA GLU A 90 7.33 -6.85 -15.03
C GLU A 90 7.09 -6.04 -13.74
N ILE A 91 5.96 -5.33 -13.68
CA ILE A 91 5.56 -4.51 -12.53
C ILE A 91 4.19 -4.96 -12.04
N SER A 92 4.10 -5.40 -10.81
CA SER A 92 2.83 -5.73 -10.15
C SER A 92 2.50 -4.72 -9.05
N MET A 93 1.21 -4.61 -8.71
CA MET A 93 0.73 -3.69 -7.69
C MET A 93 -0.21 -4.36 -6.70
N ILE A 94 0.01 -4.09 -5.41
CA ILE A 94 -0.92 -4.38 -4.32
C ILE A 94 -1.63 -3.08 -3.99
N PHE A 95 -2.96 -3.07 -4.16
CA PHE A 95 -3.82 -1.90 -3.90
C PHE A 95 -4.19 -1.78 -2.42
N GLN A 96 -4.57 -0.58 -2.01
CA GLN A 96 -4.83 -0.22 -0.61
C GLN A 96 -5.95 -1.04 0.05
N GLU A 97 -7.01 -1.44 -0.68
CA GLU A 97 -8.19 -2.10 -0.11
C GLU A 97 -8.36 -3.54 -0.60
N PRO A 98 -8.07 -4.56 0.25
CA PRO A 98 -8.29 -5.96 -0.11
C PRO A 98 -9.74 -6.33 -0.38
N MET A 99 -10.68 -5.58 0.20
CA MET A 99 -12.11 -5.87 0.08
C MET A 99 -12.69 -5.53 -1.28
N THR A 100 -12.13 -4.52 -1.94
CA THR A 100 -12.58 -4.04 -3.25
C THR A 100 -11.73 -4.57 -4.40
N SER A 101 -10.52 -5.06 -4.10
CA SER A 101 -9.56 -5.54 -5.09
C SER A 101 -9.81 -7.00 -5.52
N LEU A 102 -10.40 -7.83 -4.63
CA LEU A 102 -10.75 -9.22 -4.96
C LEU A 102 -12.18 -9.31 -5.48
N ASN A 103 -12.38 -10.01 -6.60
CA ASN A 103 -13.69 -10.26 -7.18
C ASN A 103 -14.46 -11.27 -6.32
N PRO A 104 -15.63 -10.91 -5.71
CA PRO A 104 -16.34 -11.78 -4.79
C PRO A 104 -16.96 -13.02 -5.41
N VAL A 105 -17.09 -13.08 -6.73
CA VAL A 105 -17.73 -14.21 -7.47
C VAL A 105 -16.72 -15.16 -8.12
N LEU A 106 -15.42 -14.88 -8.04
CA LEU A 106 -14.36 -15.76 -8.49
C LEU A 106 -13.70 -16.47 -7.31
N THR A 107 -13.24 -17.70 -7.54
CA THR A 107 -12.47 -18.44 -6.54
C THR A 107 -11.10 -17.82 -6.33
N ILE A 108 -10.44 -18.19 -5.24
CA ILE A 108 -9.08 -17.72 -4.92
C ILE A 108 -8.10 -18.21 -5.98
N GLU A 109 -8.23 -19.45 -6.45
CA GLU A 109 -7.38 -19.99 -7.50
C GLU A 109 -7.49 -19.20 -8.80
N GLU A 110 -8.73 -18.91 -9.25
CA GLU A 110 -8.97 -18.17 -10.49
C GLU A 110 -8.32 -16.79 -10.43
N GLN A 111 -8.40 -16.11 -9.31
CA GLN A 111 -7.86 -14.77 -9.14
C GLN A 111 -6.32 -14.75 -9.06
N ILE A 112 -5.73 -15.71 -8.34
CA ILE A 112 -4.26 -15.82 -8.29
C ILE A 112 -3.72 -16.21 -9.67
N ALA A 113 -4.40 -17.11 -10.37
CA ALA A 113 -3.98 -17.62 -11.68
C ALA A 113 -4.15 -16.62 -12.83
N GLU A 114 -4.87 -15.52 -12.65
CA GLU A 114 -5.20 -14.56 -13.72
C GLU A 114 -3.94 -14.01 -14.41
N GLY A 115 -2.90 -13.66 -13.65
CA GLY A 115 -1.62 -13.21 -14.20
C GLY A 115 -0.98 -14.25 -15.12
N LEU A 116 -1.01 -15.53 -14.75
CA LEU A 116 -0.49 -16.61 -15.59
C LEU A 116 -1.29 -16.78 -16.88
N LEU A 117 -2.62 -16.61 -16.81
CA LEU A 117 -3.48 -16.74 -18.01
C LEU A 117 -3.22 -15.64 -19.03
N ILE A 118 -2.83 -14.45 -18.57
CA ILE A 118 -2.57 -13.29 -19.44
C ILE A 118 -1.14 -13.33 -20.01
N HIS A 119 -0.16 -13.75 -19.21
CA HIS A 119 1.26 -13.55 -19.50
C HIS A 119 2.03 -14.82 -19.84
N GLU A 120 1.48 -16.01 -19.52
CA GLU A 120 2.21 -17.26 -19.68
C GLU A 120 1.39 -18.33 -20.39
N SER A 121 2.07 -19.13 -21.20
CA SER A 121 1.47 -20.33 -21.79
C SER A 121 1.74 -21.52 -20.88
N CYS A 122 0.76 -21.89 -20.05
CA CYS A 122 0.86 -23.04 -19.17
C CYS A 122 -0.42 -23.89 -19.22
N THR A 123 -0.27 -25.19 -19.04
CA THR A 123 -1.41 -26.11 -18.92
C THR A 123 -2.20 -25.85 -17.65
N PRO A 124 -3.48 -26.29 -17.57
CA PRO A 124 -4.25 -26.16 -16.34
C PRO A 124 -3.59 -26.82 -15.11
N ALA A 125 -2.89 -27.95 -15.31
CA ALA A 125 -2.18 -28.64 -14.23
C ALA A 125 -0.97 -27.85 -13.74
N GLU A 126 -0.11 -27.37 -14.63
CA GLU A 126 1.05 -26.51 -14.28
C GLU A 126 0.62 -25.22 -13.58
N ARG A 127 -0.48 -24.61 -14.06
CA ARG A 127 -1.05 -23.42 -13.44
C ARG A 127 -1.52 -23.67 -12.02
N HIS A 128 -2.23 -24.79 -11.80
CA HIS A 128 -2.67 -25.20 -10.46
C HIS A 128 -1.48 -25.40 -9.51
N GLU A 129 -0.42 -26.09 -9.98
CA GLU A 129 0.80 -26.28 -9.19
C GLU A 129 1.48 -24.96 -8.83
N LYS A 130 1.60 -24.02 -9.78
CA LYS A 130 2.14 -22.68 -9.52
C LYS A 130 1.30 -21.91 -8.51
N VAL A 131 -0.04 -21.97 -8.61
CA VAL A 131 -0.93 -21.34 -7.63
C VAL A 131 -0.74 -21.93 -6.25
N LEU A 132 -0.67 -23.24 -6.09
CA LEU A 132 -0.40 -23.87 -4.80
C LEU A 132 0.97 -23.47 -4.24
N ALA A 133 2.00 -23.43 -5.10
CA ALA A 133 3.36 -23.03 -4.71
C ALA A 133 3.38 -21.60 -4.15
N ILE A 134 2.80 -20.64 -4.87
CA ILE A 134 2.77 -19.24 -4.38
C ILE A 134 1.90 -19.09 -3.13
N MET A 135 0.79 -19.84 -3.00
CA MET A 135 -0.03 -19.83 -1.79
C MET A 135 0.74 -20.35 -0.57
N HIS A 136 1.60 -21.37 -0.72
CA HIS A 136 2.52 -21.82 0.32
C HIS A 136 3.56 -20.74 0.64
N GLU A 137 4.14 -20.10 -0.35
CA GLU A 137 5.15 -19.06 -0.17
C GLU A 137 4.62 -17.86 0.62
N VAL A 138 3.38 -17.43 0.35
CA VAL A 138 2.72 -16.37 1.12
C VAL A 138 2.12 -16.87 2.45
N GLU A 139 2.46 -18.09 2.86
CA GLU A 139 2.06 -18.68 4.15
C GLU A 139 0.53 -18.75 4.34
N LEU A 140 -0.23 -19.06 3.29
CA LEU A 140 -1.66 -19.35 3.39
C LEU A 140 -1.86 -20.77 3.95
N PRO A 141 -2.76 -20.97 4.94
CA PRO A 141 -3.03 -22.29 5.49
C PRO A 141 -3.85 -23.15 4.52
N ASP A 142 -3.58 -24.44 4.46
CA ASP A 142 -4.32 -25.42 3.64
C ASP A 142 -4.61 -24.96 2.21
N PRO A 143 -3.59 -24.66 1.35
CA PRO A 143 -3.79 -24.08 0.02
C PRO A 143 -4.77 -24.86 -0.86
N GLU A 144 -4.75 -26.21 -0.83
CA GLU A 144 -5.62 -27.09 -1.61
C GLU A 144 -7.10 -26.93 -1.27
N LYS A 145 -7.43 -26.51 -0.04
CA LYS A 145 -8.80 -26.21 0.35
C LYS A 145 -9.13 -24.75 0.10
N LEU A 146 -8.15 -23.86 0.29
CA LEU A 146 -8.33 -22.42 0.16
C LEU A 146 -8.52 -21.98 -1.29
N CYS A 147 -7.83 -22.61 -2.26
CA CYS A 147 -7.93 -22.29 -3.67
C CYS A 147 -9.39 -22.36 -4.19
N LYS A 148 -10.21 -23.25 -3.63
CA LYS A 148 -11.63 -23.45 -4.01
C LYS A 148 -12.60 -22.51 -3.29
N LYS A 149 -12.13 -21.68 -2.36
CA LYS A 149 -12.96 -20.72 -1.64
C LYS A 149 -13.10 -19.40 -2.38
N TYR A 150 -14.04 -18.59 -1.90
CA TYR A 150 -14.29 -17.24 -2.36
C TYR A 150 -13.77 -16.21 -1.34
N PRO A 151 -13.50 -14.95 -1.74
CA PRO A 151 -12.94 -13.93 -0.86
C PRO A 151 -13.73 -13.71 0.44
N HIS A 152 -15.06 -13.77 0.39
CA HIS A 152 -15.92 -13.58 1.57
C HIS A 152 -15.76 -14.66 2.65
N GLN A 153 -15.16 -15.81 2.31
CA GLN A 153 -14.90 -16.93 3.24
C GLN A 153 -13.55 -16.83 3.94
N LEU A 154 -12.77 -15.77 3.66
CA LEU A 154 -11.44 -15.57 4.21
C LEU A 154 -11.39 -14.44 5.25
N SER A 155 -10.44 -14.56 6.20
CA SER A 155 -10.11 -13.44 7.10
C SER A 155 -9.42 -12.30 6.34
N GLY A 156 -9.36 -11.09 6.95
CA GLY A 156 -8.67 -9.94 6.36
C GLY A 156 -7.21 -10.23 6.00
N GLY A 157 -6.48 -10.85 6.91
CA GLY A 157 -5.08 -11.24 6.67
C GLY A 157 -4.91 -12.30 5.57
N GLN A 158 -5.85 -13.25 5.46
CA GLN A 158 -5.84 -14.23 4.36
C GLN A 158 -6.12 -13.55 3.02
N ARG A 159 -7.09 -12.64 2.93
CA ARG A 159 -7.35 -11.84 1.71
C ARG A 159 -6.12 -11.05 1.28
N GLN A 160 -5.43 -10.42 2.25
CA GLN A 160 -4.20 -9.69 1.97
C GLN A 160 -3.12 -10.60 1.38
N ARG A 161 -2.93 -11.79 1.95
CA ARG A 161 -1.96 -12.79 1.43
C ARG A 161 -2.36 -13.29 0.03
N VAL A 162 -3.65 -13.43 -0.27
CA VAL A 162 -4.14 -13.75 -1.62
C VAL A 162 -3.80 -12.66 -2.61
N MET A 163 -3.98 -11.38 -2.26
CA MET A 163 -3.58 -10.27 -3.12
C MET A 163 -2.07 -10.23 -3.38
N ILE A 164 -1.28 -10.50 -2.35
CA ILE A 164 0.18 -10.61 -2.48
C ILE A 164 0.52 -11.79 -3.40
N ALA A 165 -0.12 -12.96 -3.24
CA ALA A 165 0.08 -14.12 -4.11
C ALA A 165 -0.27 -13.80 -5.58
N ALA A 166 -1.40 -13.14 -5.82
CA ALA A 166 -1.81 -12.73 -7.16
C ALA A 166 -0.83 -11.73 -7.80
N ALA A 167 -0.27 -10.81 -7.00
CA ALA A 167 0.72 -9.86 -7.48
C ALA A 167 2.10 -10.51 -7.78
N LEU A 168 2.42 -11.62 -7.15
CA LEU A 168 3.72 -12.28 -7.25
C LEU A 168 3.76 -13.50 -8.17
N ILE A 169 2.61 -14.01 -8.61
CA ILE A 169 2.51 -15.27 -9.37
C ILE A 169 3.31 -15.26 -10.69
N THR A 170 3.53 -14.08 -11.23
CA THR A 170 4.29 -13.82 -12.46
C THR A 170 5.76 -13.51 -12.22
N GLU A 171 6.21 -13.53 -10.96
CA GLU A 171 7.58 -13.19 -10.53
C GLU A 171 8.04 -11.81 -11.04
N PRO A 172 7.34 -10.71 -10.68
CA PRO A 172 7.64 -9.38 -11.18
C PRO A 172 9.00 -8.87 -10.66
N LYS A 173 9.70 -8.05 -11.46
CA LYS A 173 10.93 -7.35 -11.03
C LYS A 173 10.64 -6.23 -10.04
N LEU A 174 9.47 -5.57 -10.17
CA LEU A 174 9.03 -4.49 -9.29
C LEU A 174 7.66 -4.77 -8.71
N LEU A 175 7.55 -4.71 -7.38
CA LEU A 175 6.30 -4.74 -6.65
C LEU A 175 5.99 -3.36 -6.08
N ILE A 176 4.90 -2.74 -6.51
CA ILE A 176 4.37 -1.51 -5.91
C ILE A 176 3.35 -1.92 -4.85
N ALA A 177 3.57 -1.53 -3.60
CA ALA A 177 2.68 -1.85 -2.49
C ALA A 177 2.09 -0.56 -1.91
N ASP A 178 0.85 -0.23 -2.29
CA ASP A 178 0.17 0.99 -1.85
C ASP A 178 -0.64 0.70 -0.59
N GLU A 179 -0.12 1.14 0.55
CA GLU A 179 -0.69 0.94 1.89
C GLU A 179 -1.16 -0.50 2.18
N PRO A 180 -0.36 -1.53 1.90
CA PRO A 180 -0.81 -2.94 1.90
C PRO A 180 -1.15 -3.48 3.29
N THR A 181 -0.94 -2.70 4.34
CA THR A 181 -1.20 -3.11 5.73
C THR A 181 -2.25 -2.24 6.41
N THR A 182 -2.87 -1.30 5.69
CA THR A 182 -3.95 -0.47 6.22
C THR A 182 -5.16 -1.34 6.58
N ALA A 183 -5.81 -1.03 7.70
CA ALA A 183 -6.94 -1.77 8.27
C ALA A 183 -6.62 -3.21 8.77
N LEU A 184 -5.35 -3.59 8.90
CA LEU A 184 -4.93 -4.83 9.55
C LEU A 184 -4.53 -4.57 11.01
N ASP A 185 -4.71 -5.59 11.86
CA ASP A 185 -4.17 -5.53 13.22
C ASP A 185 -2.63 -5.58 13.21
N VAL A 186 -2.01 -5.08 14.28
CA VAL A 186 -0.55 -4.94 14.41
C VAL A 186 0.19 -6.28 14.22
N THR A 187 -0.43 -7.39 14.63
CA THR A 187 0.18 -8.72 14.51
C THR A 187 0.23 -9.16 13.05
N ILE A 188 -0.88 -9.04 12.35
CA ILE A 188 -1.00 -9.38 10.93
C ILE A 188 -0.12 -8.45 10.09
N GLN A 189 -0.12 -7.14 10.38
CA GLN A 189 0.76 -6.17 9.74
C GLN A 189 2.24 -6.61 9.84
N SER A 190 2.71 -6.97 11.03
CA SER A 190 4.09 -7.45 11.22
C SER A 190 4.40 -8.71 10.41
N GLN A 191 3.43 -9.63 10.28
CA GLN A 191 3.59 -10.84 9.46
C GLN A 191 3.68 -10.51 7.97
N ILE A 192 2.86 -9.59 7.46
CA ILE A 192 2.89 -9.16 6.05
C ILE A 192 4.23 -8.48 5.73
N LEU A 193 4.74 -7.61 6.60
CA LEU A 193 6.03 -6.96 6.39
C LEU A 193 7.19 -7.97 6.34
N LYS A 194 7.19 -8.95 7.23
CA LYS A 194 8.18 -10.04 7.21
C LYS A 194 8.08 -10.87 5.93
N LEU A 195 6.86 -11.13 5.45
CA LEU A 195 6.62 -11.84 4.20
C LEU A 195 7.21 -11.06 3.02
N LEU A 196 6.90 -9.77 2.88
CA LEU A 196 7.44 -8.91 1.81
C LEU A 196 8.96 -8.85 1.84
N LYS A 197 9.56 -8.78 3.04
CA LYS A 197 11.01 -8.82 3.19
C LYS A 197 11.62 -10.14 2.71
N LYS A 198 11.05 -11.28 3.08
CA LYS A 198 11.48 -12.61 2.60
C LYS A 198 11.40 -12.70 1.05
N ILE A 199 10.33 -12.16 0.46
CA ILE A 199 10.12 -12.14 -0.99
C ILE A 199 11.23 -11.32 -1.67
N ASN A 200 11.49 -10.11 -1.18
CA ASN A 200 12.56 -9.26 -1.68
C ASN A 200 13.92 -9.97 -1.60
N GLU A 201 14.26 -10.53 -0.44
CA GLU A 201 15.53 -11.25 -0.22
C GLU A 201 15.68 -12.50 -1.12
N ARG A 202 14.58 -13.23 -1.37
CA ARG A 202 14.60 -14.48 -2.13
C ARG A 202 14.60 -14.28 -3.64
N HIS A 203 13.75 -13.38 -4.13
CA HIS A 203 13.50 -13.17 -5.55
C HIS A 203 14.21 -11.94 -6.12
N HIS A 204 14.89 -11.14 -5.28
CA HIS A 204 15.45 -9.84 -5.65
C HIS A 204 14.44 -8.89 -6.28
N THR A 205 13.14 -9.09 -5.98
CA THR A 205 12.07 -8.19 -6.41
C THR A 205 12.25 -6.83 -5.74
N ALA A 206 12.40 -5.77 -6.53
CA ALA A 206 12.40 -4.41 -5.99
C ALA A 206 11.02 -4.07 -5.42
N ILE A 207 10.98 -3.33 -4.30
CA ILE A 207 9.69 -2.96 -3.67
C ILE A 207 9.59 -1.44 -3.53
N LEU A 208 8.57 -0.86 -4.17
CA LEU A 208 8.14 0.51 -3.91
C LEU A 208 7.00 0.47 -2.89
N PHE A 209 7.30 0.79 -1.63
CA PHE A 209 6.36 0.64 -0.52
C PHE A 209 5.79 1.99 -0.10
N ILE A 210 4.49 2.16 -0.21
CA ILE A 210 3.80 3.40 0.18
C ILE A 210 3.10 3.19 1.52
N SER A 211 3.31 4.11 2.45
CA SER A 211 2.66 4.11 3.75
C SER A 211 2.54 5.53 4.32
N HIS A 212 1.59 5.72 5.22
CA HIS A 212 1.55 6.90 6.09
C HIS A 212 2.23 6.63 7.45
N ASP A 213 2.67 5.38 7.71
CA ASP A 213 3.34 4.95 8.95
C ASP A 213 4.84 4.80 8.74
N LEU A 214 5.60 5.73 9.29
CA LEU A 214 7.06 5.71 9.28
C LEU A 214 7.65 4.48 10.00
N GLY A 215 6.99 3.94 11.02
CA GLY A 215 7.43 2.74 11.72
C GLY A 215 7.44 1.51 10.80
N VAL A 216 6.48 1.43 9.89
CA VAL A 216 6.39 0.39 8.86
C VAL A 216 7.54 0.54 7.87
N ILE A 217 7.77 1.74 7.34
CA ILE A 217 8.87 2.06 6.43
C ILE A 217 10.21 1.63 7.02
N ARG A 218 10.46 1.98 8.29
CA ARG A 218 11.70 1.61 8.99
C ARG A 218 11.93 0.10 9.08
N SER A 219 10.88 -0.69 9.13
CA SER A 219 11.00 -2.14 9.29
C SER A 219 11.26 -2.91 8.00
N LEU A 220 11.02 -2.27 6.85
CA LEU A 220 11.07 -2.93 5.54
C LEU A 220 12.06 -2.27 4.57
N CYS A 221 12.12 -0.93 4.54
CA CYS A 221 12.77 -0.20 3.46
C CYS A 221 14.23 0.14 3.75
N ASP A 222 15.05 0.20 2.70
CA ASP A 222 16.45 0.64 2.73
C ASP A 222 16.55 2.15 2.63
N ARG A 223 15.75 2.75 1.74
CA ARG A 223 15.65 4.19 1.52
C ARG A 223 14.22 4.67 1.70
N VAL A 224 14.08 5.96 1.97
CA VAL A 224 12.77 6.60 2.14
C VAL A 224 12.72 7.96 1.48
N ILE A 225 11.56 8.26 0.91
CA ILE A 225 11.16 9.54 0.37
C ILE A 225 10.01 10.07 1.22
N VAL A 226 10.15 11.28 1.73
CA VAL A 226 9.10 11.99 2.48
C VAL A 226 8.43 12.96 1.55
N MET A 227 7.13 12.74 1.28
CA MET A 227 6.30 13.60 0.42
C MET A 227 5.39 14.50 1.24
N ASN A 228 5.31 15.76 0.84
CA ASN A 228 4.37 16.73 1.40
C ASN A 228 3.80 17.63 0.29
N HIS A 229 2.47 17.76 0.22
CA HIS A 229 1.76 18.60 -0.74
C HIS A 229 2.25 18.48 -2.21
N GLY A 230 2.55 17.24 -2.63
CA GLY A 230 2.96 16.93 -4.00
C GLY A 230 4.45 17.11 -4.30
N THR A 231 5.27 17.39 -3.31
CA THR A 231 6.73 17.53 -3.46
C THR A 231 7.48 16.55 -2.57
N ILE A 232 8.70 16.20 -2.94
CA ILE A 232 9.64 15.51 -2.07
C ILE A 232 10.29 16.56 -1.18
N VAL A 233 10.10 16.43 0.13
CA VAL A 233 10.70 17.35 1.11
C VAL A 233 12.01 16.81 1.69
N GLU A 234 12.13 15.49 1.81
CA GLU A 234 13.35 14.84 2.26
C GLU A 234 13.47 13.44 1.66
N SER A 235 14.71 13.00 1.40
CA SER A 235 15.01 11.64 0.94
C SER A 235 16.39 11.21 1.41
N GLY A 236 16.55 9.91 1.66
CA GLY A 236 17.84 9.35 2.10
C GLY A 236 17.72 7.90 2.54
N SER A 237 18.78 7.37 3.15
CA SER A 237 18.67 6.09 3.84
C SER A 237 17.65 6.18 4.97
N VAL A 238 17.00 5.07 5.29
CA VAL A 238 16.04 5.04 6.41
C VAL A 238 16.71 5.51 7.69
N ASP A 239 17.94 5.10 7.96
CA ASP A 239 18.65 5.52 9.18
C ASP A 239 18.94 7.03 9.21
N ASP A 240 19.34 7.65 8.10
CA ASP A 240 19.58 9.09 8.05
C ASP A 240 18.30 9.89 8.32
N VAL A 241 17.21 9.56 7.64
CA VAL A 241 15.94 10.28 7.76
C VAL A 241 15.32 10.08 9.16
N PHE A 242 15.49 8.90 9.77
CA PHE A 242 14.94 8.62 11.10
C PHE A 242 15.74 9.21 12.25
N PHE A 243 17.07 9.16 12.17
CA PHE A 243 17.93 9.59 13.28
C PHE A 243 18.49 11.00 13.10
N HIS A 244 18.56 11.49 11.86
CA HIS A 244 19.13 12.78 11.49
C HIS A 244 18.24 13.57 10.53
N PRO A 245 16.91 13.70 10.81
CA PRO A 245 15.98 14.40 9.93
C PRO A 245 16.40 15.86 9.77
N LYS A 246 16.46 16.33 8.53
CA LYS A 246 16.86 17.70 8.18
C LYS A 246 15.65 18.63 8.16
N GLU A 247 14.51 18.12 7.67
CA GLU A 247 13.29 18.90 7.45
C GLU A 247 12.36 18.89 8.67
N ASP A 248 11.78 20.05 8.99
CA ASP A 248 10.85 20.20 10.13
C ASP A 248 9.57 19.37 9.95
N TYR A 249 9.15 19.15 8.71
CA TYR A 249 8.02 18.29 8.43
C TYR A 249 8.31 16.83 8.79
N THR A 250 9.49 16.32 8.41
CA THR A 250 9.94 14.97 8.77
C THR A 250 10.02 14.80 10.29
N ARG A 251 10.58 15.80 11.01
CA ARG A 251 10.64 15.79 12.49
C ARG A 251 9.26 15.67 13.11
N ARG A 252 8.28 16.45 12.61
CA ARG A 252 6.87 16.37 13.08
C ARG A 252 6.22 15.02 12.83
N LEU A 253 6.47 14.41 11.66
CA LEU A 253 5.99 13.05 11.37
C LEU A 253 6.60 12.01 12.30
N LEU A 254 7.89 12.10 12.59
CA LEU A 254 8.59 11.20 13.51
C LEU A 254 8.10 11.37 14.96
N ASP A 255 7.85 12.59 15.41
CA ASP A 255 7.32 12.90 16.74
C ASP A 255 5.89 12.39 16.95
N ALA A 256 5.14 12.22 15.86
CA ALA A 256 3.78 11.66 15.89
C ALA A 256 3.77 10.13 16.10
N ILE A 257 4.90 9.44 15.89
CA ILE A 257 5.00 8.00 16.12
C ILE A 257 4.85 7.70 17.62
N PRO A 258 3.87 6.86 18.04
CA PRO A 258 3.70 6.51 19.44
C PRO A 258 4.89 5.68 19.94
N ASN A 259 5.85 6.28 20.62
CA ASN A 259 6.87 5.51 21.31
C ASN A 259 6.41 5.17 22.74
N ARG A 260 6.95 4.07 23.33
CA ARG A 260 6.56 3.58 24.66
C ARG A 260 6.65 4.66 25.76
N ARG A 261 7.51 5.68 25.61
CA ARG A 261 7.66 6.76 26.58
C ARG A 261 6.58 7.84 26.45
N THR A 262 6.07 8.08 25.24
CA THR A 262 5.02 9.09 24.99
C THR A 262 3.63 8.59 25.43
N SER A 263 3.35 7.28 25.32
CA SER A 263 2.07 6.70 25.76
C SER A 263 1.86 6.78 27.28
N LEU A 264 2.93 6.70 28.08
CA LEU A 264 2.86 6.84 29.53
C LEU A 264 2.66 8.31 29.95
N ARG A 265 3.29 9.28 29.28
CA ARG A 265 3.15 10.71 29.62
C ARG A 265 1.80 11.31 29.19
N LYS A 266 1.21 10.88 28.07
CA LYS A 266 -0.14 11.32 27.64
C LYS A 266 -1.26 10.78 28.53
N ARG A 267 -1.12 9.59 29.12
CA ARG A 267 -2.10 9.04 30.08
C ARG A 267 -2.18 9.83 31.40
N ILE A 268 -1.15 10.58 31.76
CA ILE A 268 -1.09 11.37 33.02
C ILE A 268 -1.73 12.77 32.85
N LYS A 269 -2.04 13.21 31.64
CA LYS A 269 -2.67 14.52 31.36
C LYS A 269 -4.17 14.48 31.07
N ILE A 270 -4.85 13.37 31.30
CA ILE A 270 -6.31 13.36 31.35
C ILE A 270 -6.67 13.92 32.72
N ALA A 271 -7.22 15.14 32.72
CA ALA A 271 -7.67 15.83 33.92
C ALA A 271 -8.58 14.93 34.77
N PRO A 272 -8.46 14.95 36.10
CA PRO A 272 -9.32 14.17 36.95
C PRO A 272 -10.73 14.74 36.93
N THR A 273 -11.67 13.82 36.76
CA THR A 273 -13.06 13.94 37.25
C THR A 273 -14.02 14.87 36.49
N ALA A 274 -14.66 14.33 35.47
CA ALA A 274 -16.13 14.46 35.46
C ALA A 274 -16.68 13.37 36.38
N GLN A 275 -17.15 13.73 37.55
CA GLN A 275 -17.91 12.84 38.43
C GLN A 275 -19.19 12.45 37.69
N TRP A 276 -19.32 11.15 37.42
CA TRP A 276 -20.60 10.59 37.00
C TRP A 276 -21.60 10.82 38.17
N PRO A 277 -22.79 11.38 37.95
CA PRO A 277 -23.80 11.48 39.00
C PRO A 277 -24.16 10.06 39.44
N THR A 278 -23.79 9.72 40.68
CA THR A 278 -24.24 8.53 41.36
C THR A 278 -25.77 8.66 41.52
N GLY A 279 -26.49 7.74 40.86
CA GLY A 279 -27.95 7.70 40.92
C GLY A 279 -28.48 7.51 42.34
N SER A 280 -29.00 8.57 42.91
CA SER A 280 -29.95 8.54 44.01
C SER A 280 -30.80 9.81 43.97
N ASP A 281 -31.63 9.96 42.96
CA ASP A 281 -32.82 10.81 43.00
C ASP A 281 -33.89 10.19 42.10
N LYS A 282 -34.54 9.15 42.66
CA LYS A 282 -35.86 8.74 42.25
C LYS A 282 -36.85 9.82 42.71
N LYS A 283 -37.17 10.80 41.88
CA LYS A 283 -38.37 11.57 41.99
C LYS A 283 -39.43 11.05 41.02
N ALA A 284 -40.56 10.74 41.65
CA ALA A 284 -41.78 10.14 41.11
C ALA A 284 -42.27 10.82 39.81
N ALA A 285 -42.69 9.99 38.88
CA ALA A 285 -43.51 10.41 37.74
C ALA A 285 -44.90 10.81 38.19
N PRO A 286 -45.48 11.91 37.67
CA PRO A 286 -46.88 12.22 37.89
C PRO A 286 -47.76 11.30 37.04
N SER A 287 -48.79 10.77 37.69
CA SER A 287 -49.88 9.97 37.14
C SER A 287 -50.60 10.73 36.01
N ALA A 288 -50.75 10.08 34.87
CA ALA A 288 -51.65 10.54 33.81
C ALA A 288 -53.13 10.30 34.24
N GLU A 289 -53.80 11.36 34.43
CA GLU A 289 -55.32 11.36 34.53
C GLU A 289 -55.86 11.12 33.11
N LYS A 290 -56.83 10.21 33.09
CA LYS A 290 -57.78 9.98 31.99
C LYS A 290 -58.80 11.09 31.97
N GLU A 291 -58.99 11.72 30.81
CA GLU A 291 -60.32 12.31 30.48
C GLU A 291 -60.62 12.05 28.99
N LYS A 292 -61.74 11.37 28.88
CA LYS A 292 -62.82 11.29 27.87
C LYS A 292 -62.44 11.41 26.36
#